data_536ae29ac075d6b33ef5438aa5b5b36a
#
_entry.id   536ae29ac075d6b33ef5438aa5b5b36a
#
_cell.length_a   1.000
_cell.length_b   1.000
_cell.length_c   1.000
_cell.angle_alpha   90.00
_cell.angle_beta   90.00
_cell.angle_gamma   90.00
#
_symmetry.space_group_name_H-M   'P 1'
#
loop_
_entity.id
_entity.type
_entity.pdbx_description
1 polymer ?
#
loop_
_entity_poly.entity_id
_entity_poly.type
_entity_poly.pdbx_seq_one_letter_code
_entity_poly.pdbx_strand_id
1 'polypeptide(L)'
;MKVENSRELFSKYCDPKEFERIIEKDTVVDMWRDVAKEFKNDIAIEDNGNKYSYAQLDQDMSEFRGVLASKGLVKGDRIGVYAKNSYDLIKMYLAGVTLGLVVAILPAHLDEKAVYGCSMMFGLKAICYIPEMEEKLVVCKAANPNLLLLSSELKGEATPMCETLVKEDSCLIMFTGGTTGRSKGALLSHRAVMQGTVNGCYGIWNVFHQRYILILPLSHVFGLIRNLMTSLYSGSDLFICRNNKDMFRDIAIFKPTIIVLVPAVAEMALNLTKQFHKNMLGDIKTVICGAAKVAPYLIAEYKKIGIDLLAGYGLTESANLVSGNPESLAKPDSVGYPYPNQEFKVVNDELWIKGLNMMDGYVGIPGANEEAYEDGWFKTGDLVRFDEDGYLYITGRCKEIIVLPTGENVSPAEVEIYFNELPEVQDSQVFEDVDEHGNHFLALEVVPRMVELSKVDAEDKVKWLVEALQQVNMKLPPFERVSRIVVRDTDFARTPAMKIVRYHKC
;
A
#
# COMPACT_ATOMS: atom_id res chain seq x y z
N MET A 1 -6.40 -3.30 -23.98
CA MET A 1 -7.74 -3.78 -23.63
C MET A 1 -8.46 -2.64 -22.88
N LYS A 2 -9.56 -2.11 -23.40
CA LYS A 2 -10.47 -1.28 -22.57
C LYS A 2 -11.26 -2.25 -21.71
N VAL A 3 -11.29 -2.01 -20.43
CA VAL A 3 -12.06 -2.82 -19.49
C VAL A 3 -13.52 -2.32 -19.57
N GLU A 4 -14.23 -2.75 -20.59
CA GLU A 4 -15.65 -2.50 -20.74
C GLU A 4 -16.37 -3.31 -19.66
N ASN A 5 -17.23 -2.67 -18.87
CA ASN A 5 -18.04 -3.25 -17.79
C ASN A 5 -17.38 -3.54 -16.43
N SER A 6 -16.21 -2.97 -16.11
CA SER A 6 -15.62 -3.15 -14.79
C SER A 6 -16.58 -2.75 -13.65
N ARG A 7 -17.27 -1.61 -13.77
CA ARG A 7 -18.23 -1.16 -12.77
C ARG A 7 -19.40 -2.16 -12.60
N GLU A 8 -19.92 -2.73 -13.71
CA GLU A 8 -20.96 -3.74 -13.68
C GLU A 8 -20.50 -5.03 -13.01
N LEU A 9 -19.25 -5.45 -13.25
CA LEU A 9 -18.69 -6.62 -12.57
C LEU A 9 -18.66 -6.40 -11.05
N PHE A 10 -18.12 -5.27 -10.59
CA PHE A 10 -18.02 -4.98 -9.16
C PHE A 10 -19.37 -4.77 -8.49
N SER A 11 -20.43 -4.36 -9.22
CA SER A 11 -21.79 -4.26 -8.67
C SER A 11 -22.33 -5.56 -8.11
N LYS A 12 -21.87 -6.70 -8.61
CA LYS A 12 -22.25 -8.04 -8.13
C LYS A 12 -21.72 -8.37 -6.73
N TYR A 13 -20.70 -7.63 -6.29
CA TYR A 13 -20.00 -7.84 -5.00
C TYR A 13 -20.22 -6.70 -4.01
N CYS A 14 -21.22 -5.85 -4.25
CA CYS A 14 -21.64 -4.78 -3.37
C CYS A 14 -23.15 -4.86 -3.14
N ASP A 15 -23.60 -4.42 -1.96
CA ASP A 15 -25.04 -4.21 -1.75
C ASP A 15 -25.55 -3.19 -2.80
N PRO A 16 -26.64 -3.48 -3.52
CA PRO A 16 -27.11 -2.62 -4.62
C PRO A 16 -27.40 -1.19 -4.21
N LYS A 17 -27.93 -0.96 -3.00
CA LYS A 17 -28.25 0.40 -2.51
C LYS A 17 -26.99 1.16 -2.15
N GLU A 18 -26.00 0.49 -1.58
CA GLU A 18 -24.71 1.10 -1.27
C GLU A 18 -23.91 1.35 -2.55
N PHE A 19 -23.98 0.45 -3.54
CA PHE A 19 -23.30 0.61 -4.82
C PHE A 19 -23.73 1.88 -5.55
N GLU A 20 -25.03 2.24 -5.51
CA GLU A 20 -25.54 3.48 -6.08
C GLU A 20 -24.99 4.74 -5.40
N ARG A 21 -24.58 4.66 -4.14
CA ARG A 21 -23.94 5.76 -3.38
C ARG A 21 -22.46 5.94 -3.70
N ILE A 22 -21.83 4.98 -4.36
CA ILE A 22 -20.43 5.09 -4.80
C ILE A 22 -20.38 6.04 -6.00
N ILE A 23 -20.13 7.33 -5.74
CA ILE A 23 -20.13 8.41 -6.71
C ILE A 23 -18.73 9.01 -6.82
N GLU A 24 -18.24 9.15 -8.04
CA GLU A 24 -16.98 9.83 -8.32
C GLU A 24 -17.08 11.32 -7.94
N LYS A 25 -16.01 11.86 -7.35
CA LYS A 25 -15.86 13.26 -7.02
C LYS A 25 -14.63 13.81 -7.73
N ASP A 26 -14.72 15.05 -8.20
CA ASP A 26 -13.61 15.68 -8.90
C ASP A 26 -12.45 16.02 -7.97
N THR A 27 -12.76 16.51 -6.77
CA THR A 27 -11.71 16.93 -5.80
C THR A 27 -11.94 16.36 -4.41
N VAL A 28 -10.88 16.36 -3.60
CA VAL A 28 -10.97 16.04 -2.16
C VAL A 28 -11.86 17.05 -1.44
N VAL A 29 -11.95 18.30 -1.94
CA VAL A 29 -12.85 19.33 -1.37
C VAL A 29 -14.30 18.95 -1.61
N ASP A 30 -14.66 18.50 -2.83
CA ASP A 30 -16.03 18.08 -3.14
C ASP A 30 -16.44 16.85 -2.31
N MET A 31 -15.54 15.88 -2.19
CA MET A 31 -15.75 14.73 -1.32
C MET A 31 -15.98 15.19 0.14
N TRP A 32 -15.06 15.99 0.68
CA TRP A 32 -15.10 16.36 2.09
C TRP A 32 -16.35 17.20 2.43
N ARG A 33 -16.75 18.09 1.54
CA ARG A 33 -17.99 18.89 1.71
C ARG A 33 -19.23 18.01 1.89
N ASP A 34 -19.36 16.96 1.07
CA ASP A 34 -20.48 16.04 1.16
C ASP A 34 -20.40 15.16 2.40
N VAL A 35 -19.26 14.57 2.66
CA VAL A 35 -18.98 13.69 3.80
C VAL A 35 -19.18 14.42 5.14
N ALA A 36 -18.62 15.61 5.31
CA ALA A 36 -18.76 16.39 6.54
C ALA A 36 -20.20 16.84 6.81
N LYS A 37 -21.02 16.98 5.76
CA LYS A 37 -22.44 17.29 5.87
C LYS A 37 -23.28 16.04 6.19
N GLU A 38 -23.05 14.95 5.46
CA GLU A 38 -23.85 13.72 5.59
C GLU A 38 -23.58 13.00 6.90
N PHE A 39 -22.32 12.85 7.29
CA PHE A 39 -21.89 12.06 8.46
C PHE A 39 -21.51 12.93 9.68
N LYS A 40 -21.99 14.17 9.71
CA LYS A 40 -21.61 15.22 10.68
C LYS A 40 -21.45 14.74 12.12
N ASN A 41 -22.37 13.89 12.59
CA ASN A 41 -22.43 13.45 13.99
C ASN A 41 -21.76 12.08 14.21
N ASP A 42 -21.36 11.41 13.15
CA ASP A 42 -20.71 10.11 13.25
C ASP A 42 -19.24 10.29 13.68
N ILE A 43 -18.67 9.26 14.30
CA ILE A 43 -17.25 9.26 14.63
C ILE A 43 -16.45 9.02 13.34
N ALA A 44 -15.53 9.93 13.04
CA ALA A 44 -14.59 9.78 11.91
C ALA A 44 -13.32 9.06 12.36
N ILE A 45 -12.74 9.46 13.49
CA ILE A 45 -11.44 9.00 13.96
C ILE A 45 -11.51 8.70 15.46
N GLU A 46 -10.96 7.53 15.85
CA GLU A 46 -10.59 7.22 17.23
C GLU A 46 -9.07 7.15 17.35
N ASP A 47 -8.50 7.95 18.26
CA ASP A 47 -7.05 8.01 18.44
C ASP A 47 -6.69 8.24 19.92
N ASN A 48 -5.88 7.35 20.48
CA ASN A 48 -5.36 7.46 21.84
C ASN A 48 -6.44 7.70 22.89
N GLY A 49 -7.58 7.00 22.77
CA GLY A 49 -8.73 7.10 23.67
C GLY A 49 -9.68 8.28 23.41
N ASN A 50 -9.35 9.16 22.48
CA ASN A 50 -10.22 10.24 22.05
C ASN A 50 -11.03 9.84 20.82
N LYS A 51 -12.25 10.39 20.71
CA LYS A 51 -13.16 10.20 19.58
C LYS A 51 -13.44 11.55 18.95
N TYR A 52 -13.24 11.63 17.66
CA TYR A 52 -13.45 12.84 16.87
C TYR A 52 -14.54 12.59 15.84
N SER A 53 -15.63 13.36 15.93
CA SER A 53 -16.67 13.30 14.90
C SER A 53 -16.21 13.93 13.58
N TYR A 54 -16.93 13.67 12.50
CA TYR A 54 -16.69 14.35 11.21
C TYR A 54 -16.79 15.88 11.38
N ALA A 55 -17.74 16.36 12.17
CA ALA A 55 -17.86 17.79 12.46
C ALA A 55 -16.65 18.34 13.22
N GLN A 56 -16.11 17.60 14.20
CA GLN A 56 -14.93 18.02 14.94
C GLN A 56 -13.70 18.05 14.03
N LEU A 57 -13.52 17.03 13.20
CA LEU A 57 -12.42 16.99 12.23
C LEU A 57 -12.51 18.14 11.24
N ASP A 58 -13.70 18.47 10.73
CA ASP A 58 -13.90 19.61 9.82
C ASP A 58 -13.55 20.95 10.47
N GLN A 59 -13.97 21.15 11.73
CA GLN A 59 -13.61 22.34 12.51
C GLN A 59 -12.09 22.44 12.71
N ASP A 60 -11.45 21.37 13.16
CA ASP A 60 -10.00 21.36 13.43
C ASP A 60 -9.18 21.57 12.15
N MET A 61 -9.64 21.01 11.03
CA MET A 61 -9.07 21.28 9.71
C MET A 61 -9.23 22.74 9.31
N SER A 62 -10.39 23.33 9.55
CA SER A 62 -10.66 24.74 9.25
C SER A 62 -9.74 25.67 10.04
N GLU A 63 -9.53 25.42 11.32
CA GLU A 63 -8.58 26.16 12.16
C GLU A 63 -7.15 25.99 11.67
N PHE A 64 -6.74 24.78 11.29
CA PHE A 64 -5.38 24.54 10.79
C PHE A 64 -5.16 25.14 9.39
N ARG A 65 -6.19 25.18 8.50
CA ARG A 65 -6.15 25.97 7.26
C ARG A 65 -5.86 27.44 7.55
N GLY A 66 -6.42 27.99 8.62
CA GLY A 66 -6.12 29.35 9.06
C GLY A 66 -4.66 29.55 9.48
N VAL A 67 -4.05 28.57 10.14
CA VAL A 67 -2.60 28.60 10.42
C VAL A 67 -1.81 28.67 9.12
N LEU A 68 -2.09 27.79 8.16
CA LEU A 68 -1.39 27.72 6.87
C LEU A 68 -1.55 29.02 6.08
N ALA A 69 -2.76 29.53 5.95
CA ALA A 69 -3.08 30.77 5.25
C ALA A 69 -2.41 32.00 5.88
N SER A 70 -2.36 32.08 7.24
CA SER A 70 -1.72 33.19 7.97
C SER A 70 -0.21 33.26 7.73
N LYS A 71 0.41 32.17 7.27
CA LYS A 71 1.82 32.09 6.89
C LYS A 71 2.06 32.40 5.41
N GLY A 72 1.04 32.82 4.67
CA GLY A 72 1.14 33.19 3.27
C GLY A 72 1.21 31.99 2.31
N LEU A 73 0.82 30.80 2.77
CA LEU A 73 0.74 29.64 1.91
C LEU A 73 -0.51 29.71 1.02
N VAL A 74 -0.35 29.48 -0.27
CA VAL A 74 -1.40 29.61 -1.28
C VAL A 74 -1.50 28.37 -2.16
N LYS A 75 -2.60 28.24 -2.90
CA LYS A 75 -2.84 27.12 -3.84
C LYS A 75 -1.58 26.82 -4.67
N GLY A 76 -1.23 25.53 -4.73
CA GLY A 76 -0.07 25.01 -5.46
C GLY A 76 1.25 25.00 -4.66
N ASP A 77 1.30 25.64 -3.49
CA ASP A 77 2.47 25.56 -2.62
C ASP A 77 2.64 24.15 -2.07
N ARG A 78 3.90 23.73 -1.93
CA ARG A 78 4.22 22.37 -1.43
C ARG A 78 4.58 22.43 0.04
N ILE A 79 3.98 21.55 0.83
CA ILE A 79 4.29 21.38 2.26
C ILE A 79 4.59 19.92 2.59
N GLY A 80 5.41 19.70 3.62
CA GLY A 80 5.61 18.40 4.23
C GLY A 80 4.68 18.22 5.44
N VAL A 81 4.19 16.99 5.66
CA VAL A 81 3.59 16.57 6.93
C VAL A 81 4.49 15.49 7.51
N TYR A 82 5.11 15.78 8.67
CA TYR A 82 6.07 14.90 9.32
C TYR A 82 5.54 14.46 10.67
N ALA A 83 4.93 13.28 10.69
CA ALA A 83 4.26 12.73 11.87
C ALA A 83 4.19 11.20 11.80
N LYS A 84 4.05 10.56 12.97
CA LYS A 84 3.55 9.19 13.08
C LYS A 84 2.04 9.18 12.80
N ASN A 85 1.48 8.00 12.50
CA ASN A 85 0.03 7.85 12.39
C ASN A 85 -0.63 8.43 13.63
N SER A 86 -1.48 9.44 13.45
CA SER A 86 -2.18 10.17 14.49
C SER A 86 -3.32 10.99 13.91
N TYR A 87 -4.25 11.40 14.74
CA TYR A 87 -5.28 12.38 14.39
C TYR A 87 -4.68 13.67 13.81
N ASP A 88 -3.61 14.16 14.41
CA ASP A 88 -2.94 15.38 13.94
C ASP A 88 -2.35 15.25 12.55
N LEU A 89 -1.78 14.08 12.19
CA LEU A 89 -1.32 13.84 10.81
C LEU A 89 -2.49 13.98 9.83
N ILE A 90 -3.63 13.35 10.14
CA ILE A 90 -4.83 13.37 9.29
C ILE A 90 -5.37 14.79 9.15
N LYS A 91 -5.48 15.52 10.28
CA LYS A 91 -5.89 16.93 10.31
C LYS A 91 -5.00 17.80 9.42
N MET A 92 -3.67 17.72 9.59
CA MET A 92 -2.70 18.52 8.83
C MET A 92 -2.75 18.18 7.32
N TYR A 93 -2.83 16.89 6.98
CA TYR A 93 -2.95 16.43 5.59
C TYR A 93 -4.19 17.00 4.92
N LEU A 94 -5.36 16.76 5.50
CA LEU A 94 -6.64 17.20 4.92
C LEU A 94 -6.76 18.73 4.91
N ALA A 95 -6.29 19.43 5.95
CA ALA A 95 -6.26 20.88 5.96
C ALA A 95 -5.40 21.45 4.81
N GLY A 96 -4.21 20.89 4.58
CA GLY A 96 -3.34 21.29 3.48
C GLY A 96 -3.99 21.04 2.12
N VAL A 97 -4.49 19.83 1.87
CA VAL A 97 -5.10 19.47 0.59
C VAL A 97 -6.36 20.30 0.32
N THR A 98 -7.20 20.54 1.34
CA THR A 98 -8.43 21.33 1.19
C THR A 98 -8.19 22.85 1.12
N LEU A 99 -7.00 23.33 1.49
CA LEU A 99 -6.55 24.70 1.21
C LEU A 99 -5.97 24.83 -0.21
N GLY A 100 -5.76 23.72 -0.91
CA GLY A 100 -5.19 23.68 -2.26
C GLY A 100 -3.68 23.53 -2.28
N LEU A 101 -3.06 23.11 -1.20
CA LEU A 101 -1.64 22.85 -1.13
C LEU A 101 -1.32 21.43 -1.65
N VAL A 102 -0.10 21.24 -2.10
CA VAL A 102 0.43 19.91 -2.43
C VAL A 102 1.14 19.35 -1.20
N VAL A 103 0.61 18.31 -0.62
CA VAL A 103 1.09 17.75 0.64
C VAL A 103 2.01 16.56 0.39
N ALA A 104 3.24 16.59 0.91
CA ALA A 104 4.15 15.44 0.95
C ALA A 104 4.10 14.81 2.35
N ILE A 105 3.66 13.56 2.46
CA ILE A 105 3.69 12.85 3.75
C ILE A 105 5.06 12.22 3.94
N LEU A 106 5.85 12.79 4.87
CA LEU A 106 7.20 12.36 5.15
C LEU A 106 7.18 11.15 6.09
N PRO A 107 7.87 10.04 5.73
CA PRO A 107 7.94 8.86 6.60
C PRO A 107 8.54 9.17 7.97
N ALA A 108 7.88 8.78 9.05
CA ALA A 108 8.26 9.14 10.42
C ALA A 108 9.62 8.56 10.86
N HIS A 109 10.14 7.54 10.15
CA HIS A 109 11.45 6.94 10.43
C HIS A 109 12.63 7.72 9.84
N LEU A 110 12.39 8.70 8.96
CA LEU A 110 13.45 9.52 8.40
C LEU A 110 14.24 10.22 9.50
N ASP A 111 15.56 10.31 9.31
CA ASP A 111 16.43 11.12 10.15
C ASP A 111 16.43 12.60 9.71
N GLU A 112 17.10 13.43 10.45
CA GLU A 112 17.18 14.88 10.23
C GLU A 112 17.69 15.26 8.83
N LYS A 113 18.72 14.54 8.34
CA LYS A 113 19.33 14.80 7.02
C LYS A 113 18.40 14.37 5.89
N ALA A 114 17.72 13.25 6.06
CA ALA A 114 16.76 12.75 5.08
C ALA A 114 15.54 13.66 4.99
N VAL A 115 15.02 14.17 6.11
CA VAL A 115 13.92 15.16 6.12
C VAL A 115 14.33 16.44 5.40
N TYR A 116 15.54 16.96 5.67
CA TYR A 116 16.06 18.11 4.97
C TYR A 116 16.22 17.84 3.46
N GLY A 117 16.79 16.69 3.10
CA GLY A 117 16.92 16.27 1.70
C GLY A 117 15.58 16.22 0.98
N CYS A 118 14.54 15.67 1.62
CA CYS A 118 13.17 15.65 1.09
C CYS A 118 12.60 17.07 0.92
N SER A 119 12.84 17.98 1.88
CA SER A 119 12.36 19.35 1.80
C SER A 119 12.95 20.09 0.59
N MET A 120 14.21 19.85 0.30
CA MET A 120 14.88 20.42 -0.89
C MET A 120 14.42 19.75 -2.19
N MET A 121 14.34 18.41 -2.20
CA MET A 121 13.93 17.64 -3.37
C MET A 121 12.54 18.02 -3.86
N PHE A 122 11.59 18.19 -2.94
CA PHE A 122 10.21 18.52 -3.28
C PHE A 122 9.92 20.03 -3.30
N GLY A 123 10.89 20.87 -2.93
CA GLY A 123 10.71 22.34 -2.89
C GLY A 123 9.66 22.74 -1.85
N LEU A 124 9.72 22.16 -0.65
CA LEU A 124 8.74 22.43 0.41
C LEU A 124 8.91 23.85 0.96
N LYS A 125 7.81 24.59 1.10
CA LYS A 125 7.75 25.90 1.77
C LYS A 125 7.55 25.78 3.27
N ALA A 126 6.90 24.69 3.71
CA ALA A 126 6.67 24.43 5.13
C ALA A 126 6.79 22.93 5.44
N ILE A 127 7.10 22.61 6.70
CA ILE A 127 6.91 21.28 7.29
C ILE A 127 5.98 21.43 8.49
N CYS A 128 4.81 20.79 8.39
CA CYS A 128 3.88 20.64 9.49
C CYS A 128 4.26 19.38 10.27
N TYR A 129 4.33 19.45 11.59
CA TYR A 129 4.86 18.36 12.42
C TYR A 129 4.12 18.21 13.74
N ILE A 130 4.13 16.99 14.30
CA ILE A 130 3.73 16.73 15.69
C ILE A 130 4.91 16.99 16.64
N PRO A 131 4.68 17.43 17.89
CA PRO A 131 5.77 17.79 18.82
C PRO A 131 6.87 16.76 18.97
N GLU A 132 6.54 15.45 18.90
CA GLU A 132 7.52 14.36 19.01
C GLU A 132 8.54 14.32 17.86
N MET A 133 8.29 15.06 16.77
CA MET A 133 9.20 15.13 15.61
C MET A 133 10.07 16.39 15.62
N GLU A 134 9.88 17.31 16.53
CA GLU A 134 10.56 18.62 16.53
C GLU A 134 12.09 18.50 16.55
N GLU A 135 12.63 17.61 17.38
CA GLU A 135 14.07 17.39 17.48
C GLU A 135 14.71 16.96 16.16
N LYS A 136 13.97 16.28 15.31
CA LYS A 136 14.43 15.84 13.98
C LYS A 136 14.38 16.94 12.91
N LEU A 137 13.98 18.15 13.26
CA LEU A 137 13.90 19.30 12.34
C LEU A 137 15.03 20.31 12.54
N VAL A 138 15.98 20.04 13.43
CA VAL A 138 17.11 20.94 13.74
C VAL A 138 17.95 21.24 12.51
N VAL A 139 18.25 20.26 11.68
CA VAL A 139 19.00 20.45 10.42
C VAL A 139 18.20 21.30 9.45
N CYS A 140 16.90 21.10 9.31
CA CYS A 140 16.04 21.92 8.46
C CYS A 140 16.06 23.39 8.89
N LYS A 141 15.93 23.64 10.21
CA LYS A 141 15.93 24.98 10.78
C LYS A 141 17.26 25.72 10.59
N ALA A 142 18.37 25.00 10.73
CA ALA A 142 19.72 25.57 10.58
C ALA A 142 20.08 25.83 9.12
N ALA A 143 19.73 24.91 8.21
CA ALA A 143 20.16 24.95 6.81
C ALA A 143 19.24 25.79 5.91
N ASN A 144 17.95 25.96 6.26
CA ASN A 144 17.00 26.75 5.48
C ASN A 144 16.12 27.61 6.41
N PRO A 145 16.55 28.82 6.77
CA PRO A 145 15.77 29.73 7.63
C PRO A 145 14.41 30.15 7.05
N ASN A 146 14.22 30.02 5.74
CA ASN A 146 12.96 30.36 5.06
C ASN A 146 11.94 29.20 5.08
N LEU A 147 12.35 28.00 5.46
CA LEU A 147 11.44 26.85 5.59
C LEU A 147 10.60 27.03 6.86
N LEU A 148 9.30 27.15 6.69
CA LEU A 148 8.39 27.28 7.81
C LEU A 148 8.25 25.95 8.55
N LEU A 149 8.39 25.95 9.87
CA LEU A 149 8.14 24.80 10.73
C LEU A 149 6.89 25.07 11.58
N LEU A 150 5.82 24.28 11.34
CA LEU A 150 4.50 24.54 11.88
C LEU A 150 4.04 23.33 12.72
N SER A 151 3.99 23.53 14.06
CA SER A 151 3.49 22.51 14.97
C SER A 151 1.99 22.26 14.76
N SER A 152 1.57 21.00 14.90
CA SER A 152 0.16 20.58 14.86
C SER A 152 -0.70 21.23 15.97
N GLU A 153 -0.08 21.76 17.03
CA GLU A 153 -0.75 22.43 18.16
C GLU A 153 -1.13 23.89 17.87
N LEU A 154 -0.61 24.46 16.76
CA LEU A 154 -0.97 25.82 16.39
C LEU A 154 -2.45 25.90 16.04
N LYS A 155 -3.06 27.00 16.43
CA LYS A 155 -4.45 27.35 16.12
C LYS A 155 -4.50 28.65 15.33
N GLY A 156 -5.39 28.69 14.34
CA GLY A 156 -5.66 29.86 13.53
C GLY A 156 -7.16 30.17 13.49
N GLU A 157 -7.50 31.28 12.85
CA GLU A 157 -8.90 31.59 12.56
C GLU A 157 -9.45 30.60 11.53
N ALA A 158 -10.69 30.13 11.74
CA ALA A 158 -11.34 29.21 10.84
C ALA A 158 -11.33 29.75 9.38
N THR A 159 -10.72 28.99 8.49
CA THR A 159 -10.56 29.38 7.08
C THR A 159 -11.28 28.38 6.18
N PRO A 160 -12.09 28.85 5.21
CA PRO A 160 -12.83 27.98 4.31
C PRO A 160 -11.91 27.14 3.42
N MET A 161 -12.45 26.10 2.82
CA MET A 161 -11.80 25.31 1.78
C MET A 161 -11.61 26.14 0.50
N CYS A 162 -10.64 25.77 -0.32
CA CYS A 162 -10.37 26.41 -1.60
C CYS A 162 -11.41 25.98 -2.64
N GLU A 163 -12.28 26.93 -3.04
CA GLU A 163 -13.38 26.69 -3.99
C GLU A 163 -12.93 26.67 -5.46
N THR A 164 -11.68 27.03 -5.76
CA THR A 164 -11.16 27.14 -7.14
C THR A 164 -10.35 25.93 -7.57
N LEU A 165 -10.41 24.83 -6.82
CA LEU A 165 -9.71 23.59 -7.16
C LEU A 165 -10.42 22.87 -8.30
N VAL A 166 -9.61 22.30 -9.19
CA VAL A 166 -10.04 21.40 -10.24
C VAL A 166 -9.37 20.04 -10.09
N LYS A 167 -9.92 19.03 -10.69
CA LYS A 167 -9.45 17.64 -10.56
C LYS A 167 -8.02 17.41 -11.04
N GLU A 168 -7.51 18.25 -11.93
CA GLU A 168 -6.13 18.23 -12.45
C GLU A 168 -5.13 18.89 -11.51
N ASP A 169 -5.57 19.67 -10.51
CA ASP A 169 -4.66 20.25 -9.52
C ASP A 169 -3.96 19.15 -8.74
N SER A 170 -2.63 19.24 -8.62
CA SER A 170 -1.85 18.33 -7.78
C SER A 170 -2.15 18.56 -6.30
N CYS A 171 -2.27 17.51 -5.50
CA CYS A 171 -2.59 17.62 -4.08
C CYS A 171 -1.72 16.76 -3.16
N LEU A 172 -1.00 15.77 -3.70
CA LEU A 172 -0.27 14.81 -2.87
C LEU A 172 1.06 14.41 -3.53
N ILE A 173 2.12 14.30 -2.73
CA ILE A 173 3.38 13.66 -3.11
C ILE A 173 3.60 12.45 -2.20
N MET A 174 3.75 11.27 -2.81
CA MET A 174 4.00 10.01 -2.10
C MET A 174 5.34 9.41 -2.51
N PHE A 175 6.08 8.90 -1.52
CA PHE A 175 7.35 8.23 -1.77
C PHE A 175 7.13 6.88 -2.46
N THR A 176 7.90 6.63 -3.51
CA THR A 176 7.96 5.30 -4.12
C THR A 176 9.18 4.54 -3.62
N GLY A 177 9.01 3.26 -3.36
CA GLY A 177 10.12 2.36 -3.05
C GLY A 177 10.87 2.00 -4.33
N GLY A 178 11.77 2.88 -4.78
CA GLY A 178 12.60 2.58 -5.97
C GLY A 178 13.58 1.46 -5.67
N THR A 179 13.66 0.46 -6.55
CA THR A 179 14.68 -0.61 -6.54
C THR A 179 16.11 -0.05 -6.76
N THR A 180 16.23 1.22 -7.16
CA THR A 180 17.51 1.91 -7.43
C THR A 180 18.10 2.65 -6.23
N GLY A 181 17.56 2.46 -5.02
CA GLY A 181 18.08 3.06 -3.77
C GLY A 181 17.81 4.55 -3.59
N ARG A 182 17.22 5.26 -4.56
CA ARG A 182 16.77 6.64 -4.43
C ARG A 182 15.25 6.69 -4.48
N SER A 183 14.62 7.07 -3.37
CA SER A 183 13.16 7.28 -3.32
C SER A 183 12.77 8.41 -4.27
N LYS A 184 11.73 8.18 -5.09
CA LYS A 184 11.12 9.19 -5.98
C LYS A 184 9.83 9.69 -5.33
N GLY A 185 9.39 10.90 -5.66
CA GLY A 185 8.07 11.40 -5.26
C GLY A 185 7.08 11.26 -6.42
N ALA A 186 6.07 10.42 -6.26
CA ALA A 186 4.94 10.37 -7.20
C ALA A 186 3.98 11.53 -6.89
N LEU A 187 3.75 12.40 -7.87
CA LEU A 187 2.85 13.54 -7.78
C LEU A 187 1.44 13.10 -8.20
N LEU A 188 0.49 13.21 -7.29
CA LEU A 188 -0.89 12.80 -7.50
C LEU A 188 -1.81 14.03 -7.49
N SER A 189 -2.66 14.14 -8.49
CA SER A 189 -3.73 15.15 -8.57
C SER A 189 -4.94 14.73 -7.72
N HIS A 190 -5.85 15.69 -7.52
CA HIS A 190 -7.15 15.40 -6.90
C HIS A 190 -7.89 14.27 -7.65
N ARG A 191 -7.85 14.29 -8.98
CA ARG A 191 -8.39 13.24 -9.84
C ARG A 191 -7.86 11.85 -9.45
N ALA A 192 -6.54 11.72 -9.33
CA ALA A 192 -5.90 10.44 -9.02
C ALA A 192 -6.25 9.96 -7.61
N VAL A 193 -6.19 10.85 -6.61
CA VAL A 193 -6.54 10.55 -5.22
C VAL A 193 -7.99 10.12 -5.10
N MET A 194 -8.92 10.85 -5.74
CA MET A 194 -10.35 10.53 -5.69
C MET A 194 -10.70 9.24 -6.41
N GLN A 195 -10.10 8.99 -7.59
CA GLN A 195 -10.30 7.71 -8.29
C GLN A 195 -9.79 6.53 -7.44
N GLY A 196 -8.61 6.65 -6.83
CA GLY A 196 -8.10 5.63 -5.92
C GLY A 196 -9.00 5.42 -4.69
N THR A 197 -9.56 6.48 -4.13
CA THR A 197 -10.50 6.44 -3.00
C THR A 197 -11.77 5.68 -3.36
N VAL A 198 -12.39 6.02 -4.50
CA VAL A 198 -13.62 5.36 -4.99
C VAL A 198 -13.36 3.91 -5.37
N ASN A 199 -12.23 3.61 -6.01
CA ASN A 199 -11.83 2.23 -6.30
C ASN A 199 -11.74 1.38 -5.02
N GLY A 200 -11.37 1.99 -3.89
CA GLY A 200 -11.34 1.34 -2.59
C GLY A 200 -12.71 0.88 -2.07
N CYS A 201 -13.79 1.41 -2.62
CA CYS A 201 -15.16 1.03 -2.24
C CYS A 201 -15.66 -0.21 -2.98
N TYR A 202 -15.05 -0.57 -4.12
CA TYR A 202 -15.51 -1.70 -4.91
C TYR A 202 -15.09 -3.06 -4.32
N GLY A 203 -15.96 -4.07 -4.50
CA GLY A 203 -15.70 -5.45 -4.10
C GLY A 203 -15.89 -5.73 -2.60
N ILE A 204 -16.51 -4.82 -1.87
CA ILE A 204 -16.91 -4.97 -0.47
C ILE A 204 -18.44 -4.93 -0.42
N TRP A 205 -19.07 -5.93 0.19
CA TRP A 205 -20.53 -6.02 0.20
C TRP A 205 -21.19 -4.81 0.87
N ASN A 206 -20.80 -4.49 2.10
CA ASN A 206 -21.22 -3.28 2.80
C ASN A 206 -20.02 -2.32 2.89
N VAL A 207 -20.13 -1.16 2.29
CA VAL A 207 -19.03 -0.18 2.17
C VAL A 207 -19.17 0.92 3.21
N PHE A 208 -20.39 1.41 3.43
CA PHE A 208 -20.66 2.56 4.28
C PHE A 208 -20.81 2.18 5.77
N HIS A 209 -20.48 3.11 6.67
CA HIS A 209 -20.59 2.98 8.11
C HIS A 209 -19.86 1.74 8.69
N GLN A 210 -18.73 1.39 8.10
CA GLN A 210 -17.89 0.30 8.59
C GLN A 210 -16.97 0.80 9.71
N ARG A 211 -16.31 -0.15 10.37
CA ARG A 211 -15.30 0.15 11.40
C ARG A 211 -13.95 -0.33 10.89
N TYR A 212 -13.10 0.61 10.55
CA TYR A 212 -11.75 0.37 10.05
C TYR A 212 -10.71 0.49 11.16
N ILE A 213 -9.67 -0.32 11.14
CA ILE A 213 -8.48 -0.13 11.96
C ILE A 213 -7.29 0.19 11.07
N LEU A 214 -6.57 1.26 11.39
CA LEU A 214 -5.38 1.70 10.68
C LEU A 214 -4.13 1.21 11.39
N ILE A 215 -3.40 0.29 10.76
CA ILE A 215 -2.09 -0.20 11.22
C ILE A 215 -0.97 0.14 10.22
N LEU A 216 -1.31 0.35 8.95
CA LEU A 216 -0.35 0.70 7.91
C LEU A 216 0.07 2.17 8.01
N PRO A 217 1.34 2.50 7.68
CA PRO A 217 1.78 3.90 7.67
C PRO A 217 0.99 4.74 6.65
N LEU A 218 0.56 5.92 7.06
CA LEU A 218 -0.07 6.90 6.15
C LEU A 218 0.92 7.51 5.16
N SER A 219 2.22 7.32 5.34
CA SER A 219 3.25 7.63 4.33
C SER A 219 3.29 6.65 3.15
N HIS A 220 2.44 5.64 3.14
CA HIS A 220 2.21 4.72 2.04
C HIS A 220 0.80 4.85 1.48
N VAL A 221 0.64 4.81 0.15
CA VAL A 221 -0.67 4.93 -0.52
C VAL A 221 -1.68 3.89 -0.06
N PHE A 222 -1.23 2.69 0.32
CA PHE A 222 -2.11 1.64 0.83
C PHE A 222 -2.74 2.02 2.17
N GLY A 223 -1.98 2.65 3.08
CA GLY A 223 -2.51 3.23 4.31
C GLY A 223 -3.33 4.49 4.06
N LEU A 224 -2.83 5.41 3.23
CA LEU A 224 -3.46 6.70 3.00
C LEU A 224 -4.75 6.59 2.16
N ILE A 225 -4.65 6.00 0.97
CA ILE A 225 -5.77 5.97 0.03
C ILE A 225 -6.74 4.84 0.38
N ARG A 226 -6.23 3.59 0.44
CA ARG A 226 -7.11 2.43 0.62
C ARG A 226 -7.71 2.34 2.02
N ASN A 227 -6.99 2.78 3.07
CA ASN A 227 -7.52 2.71 4.42
C ASN A 227 -8.15 4.05 4.83
N LEU A 228 -7.39 5.14 4.95
CA LEU A 228 -7.90 6.42 5.46
C LEU A 228 -8.92 7.05 4.51
N MET A 229 -8.56 7.32 3.24
CA MET A 229 -9.46 8.08 2.36
C MET A 229 -10.74 7.30 2.04
N THR A 230 -10.65 5.97 1.85
CA THR A 230 -11.83 5.13 1.63
C THR A 230 -12.74 5.09 2.86
N SER A 231 -12.18 4.99 4.08
CA SER A 231 -13.00 5.00 5.31
C SER A 231 -13.71 6.34 5.51
N LEU A 232 -13.02 7.47 5.25
CA LEU A 232 -13.64 8.79 5.36
C LEU A 232 -14.73 9.00 4.30
N TYR A 233 -14.47 8.61 3.05
CA TYR A 233 -15.45 8.69 1.96
C TYR A 233 -16.74 7.94 2.28
N SER A 234 -16.62 6.78 2.93
CA SER A 234 -17.75 5.90 3.25
C SER A 234 -18.43 6.20 4.60
N GLY A 235 -18.13 7.31 5.26
CA GLY A 235 -18.73 7.65 6.56
C GLY A 235 -18.41 6.63 7.66
N SER A 236 -17.27 5.96 7.54
CA SER A 236 -16.85 4.91 8.46
C SER A 236 -16.04 5.48 9.64
N ASP A 237 -15.98 4.70 10.74
CA ASP A 237 -15.19 4.99 11.92
C ASP A 237 -13.80 4.37 11.76
N LEU A 238 -12.74 5.16 11.93
CA LEU A 238 -11.35 4.71 11.78
C LEU A 238 -10.60 4.81 13.11
N PHE A 239 -10.19 3.67 13.65
CA PHE A 239 -9.31 3.60 14.82
C PHE A 239 -7.84 3.60 14.40
N ILE A 240 -7.02 4.44 15.01
CA ILE A 240 -5.58 4.51 14.76
C ILE A 240 -4.85 3.61 15.76
N CYS A 241 -4.33 2.48 15.29
CA CYS A 241 -3.40 1.63 16.05
C CYS A 241 -1.99 2.26 15.96
N ARG A 242 -1.59 2.97 17.01
CA ARG A 242 -0.30 3.71 17.03
C ARG A 242 0.92 2.80 17.10
N ASN A 243 0.75 1.58 17.60
CA ASN A 243 1.83 0.60 17.73
C ASN A 243 1.33 -0.78 17.28
N ASN A 244 1.97 -1.32 16.25
CA ASN A 244 1.57 -2.62 15.69
C ASN A 244 1.62 -3.78 16.71
N LYS A 245 2.41 -3.66 17.77
CA LYS A 245 2.44 -4.64 18.88
C LYS A 245 1.12 -4.69 19.64
N ASP A 246 0.36 -3.59 19.63
CA ASP A 246 -0.93 -3.46 20.33
C ASP A 246 -2.12 -3.88 19.45
N MET A 247 -1.90 -4.25 18.18
CA MET A 247 -2.94 -4.51 17.19
C MET A 247 -4.06 -5.42 17.71
N PHE A 248 -3.73 -6.55 18.32
CA PHE A 248 -4.76 -7.51 18.79
C PHE A 248 -5.54 -7.00 19.99
N ARG A 249 -4.89 -6.22 20.88
CA ARG A 249 -5.57 -5.53 21.97
C ARG A 249 -6.56 -4.50 21.42
N ASP A 250 -6.13 -3.73 20.46
CA ASP A 250 -6.91 -2.66 19.84
C ASP A 250 -8.08 -3.23 19.03
N ILE A 251 -7.87 -4.35 18.31
CA ILE A 251 -8.94 -5.11 17.65
C ILE A 251 -9.99 -5.58 18.67
N ALA A 252 -9.57 -6.13 19.81
CA ALA A 252 -10.50 -6.61 20.83
C ALA A 252 -11.35 -5.48 21.46
N ILE A 253 -10.77 -4.29 21.61
CA ILE A 253 -11.45 -3.11 22.20
C ILE A 253 -12.35 -2.44 21.17
N PHE A 254 -11.80 -2.11 20.00
CA PHE A 254 -12.49 -1.34 18.96
C PHE A 254 -13.49 -2.18 18.17
N LYS A 255 -13.26 -3.50 18.01
CA LYS A 255 -14.08 -4.42 17.22
C LYS A 255 -14.26 -3.96 15.77
N PRO A 256 -13.19 -3.82 15.00
CA PRO A 256 -13.29 -3.44 13.60
C PRO A 256 -13.99 -4.51 12.77
N THR A 257 -14.61 -4.08 11.66
CA THR A 257 -15.23 -4.98 10.67
C THR A 257 -14.35 -5.18 9.45
N ILE A 258 -13.46 -4.21 9.16
CA ILE A 258 -12.53 -4.23 8.03
C ILE A 258 -11.12 -3.90 8.53
N ILE A 259 -10.14 -4.61 7.99
CA ILE A 259 -8.72 -4.32 8.20
C ILE A 259 -7.96 -4.40 6.87
N VAL A 260 -6.97 -3.52 6.71
CA VAL A 260 -6.07 -3.49 5.56
C VAL A 260 -4.70 -3.98 5.99
N LEU A 261 -4.22 -5.08 5.40
CA LEU A 261 -3.00 -5.79 5.80
C LEU A 261 -2.04 -6.01 4.63
N VAL A 262 -0.78 -6.20 4.96
CA VAL A 262 0.18 -6.87 4.07
C VAL A 262 0.21 -8.37 4.39
N PRO A 263 0.59 -9.24 3.43
CA PRO A 263 0.52 -10.70 3.60
C PRO A 263 1.22 -11.22 4.86
N ALA A 264 2.41 -10.70 5.17
CA ALA A 264 3.16 -11.12 6.36
C ALA A 264 2.41 -10.88 7.68
N VAL A 265 1.67 -9.77 7.79
CA VAL A 265 0.85 -9.47 8.99
C VAL A 265 -0.41 -10.32 9.01
N ALA A 266 -1.03 -10.55 7.86
CA ALA A 266 -2.17 -11.45 7.75
C ALA A 266 -1.79 -12.88 8.14
N GLU A 267 -0.64 -13.37 7.69
CA GLU A 267 -0.12 -14.69 8.07
C GLU A 267 0.17 -14.78 9.58
N MET A 268 0.83 -13.77 10.14
CA MET A 268 1.07 -13.71 11.59
C MET A 268 -0.24 -13.79 12.39
N ALA A 269 -1.27 -13.03 11.97
CA ALA A 269 -2.57 -13.03 12.63
C ALA A 269 -3.27 -14.39 12.55
N LEU A 270 -3.18 -15.08 11.40
CA LEU A 270 -3.70 -16.43 11.22
C LEU A 270 -2.97 -17.44 12.12
N ASN A 271 -1.64 -17.39 12.16
CA ASN A 271 -0.82 -18.29 12.96
C ASN A 271 -1.13 -18.16 14.46
N LEU A 272 -1.27 -16.93 14.96
CA LEU A 272 -1.69 -16.69 16.35
C LEU A 272 -3.12 -17.19 16.62
N THR A 273 -4.05 -17.00 15.67
CA THR A 273 -5.41 -17.54 15.78
C THR A 273 -5.40 -19.07 15.92
N LYS A 274 -4.58 -19.75 15.12
CA LYS A 274 -4.42 -21.21 15.21
C LYS A 274 -3.74 -21.65 16.52
N GLN A 275 -2.67 -20.96 16.90
CA GLN A 275 -1.88 -21.29 18.10
C GLN A 275 -2.71 -21.16 19.38
N PHE A 276 -3.49 -20.10 19.50
CA PHE A 276 -4.31 -19.84 20.70
C PHE A 276 -5.72 -20.44 20.62
N HIS A 277 -6.09 -21.12 19.53
CA HIS A 277 -7.43 -21.63 19.29
C HIS A 277 -8.54 -20.60 19.54
N LYS A 278 -8.23 -19.33 19.25
CA LYS A 278 -9.10 -18.18 19.45
C LYS A 278 -8.99 -17.24 18.25
N ASN A 279 -10.12 -16.84 17.69
CA ASN A 279 -10.10 -15.82 16.63
C ASN A 279 -9.52 -14.50 17.18
N MET A 280 -8.26 -14.24 16.84
CA MET A 280 -7.53 -13.02 17.25
C MET A 280 -8.00 -11.78 16.48
N LEU A 281 -8.73 -11.96 15.38
CA LEU A 281 -9.25 -10.89 14.54
C LEU A 281 -10.67 -10.42 14.94
N GLY A 282 -11.27 -11.05 15.96
CA GLY A 282 -12.53 -10.60 16.55
C GLY A 282 -13.69 -10.53 15.55
N ASP A 283 -14.27 -9.34 15.38
CA ASP A 283 -15.45 -9.09 14.55
C ASP A 283 -15.13 -8.76 13.08
N ILE A 284 -13.85 -8.81 12.68
CA ILE A 284 -13.43 -8.57 11.31
C ILE A 284 -14.11 -9.56 10.36
N LYS A 285 -14.72 -9.01 9.31
CA LYS A 285 -15.37 -9.78 8.23
C LYS A 285 -14.56 -9.77 6.96
N THR A 286 -13.83 -8.67 6.72
CA THR A 286 -13.07 -8.47 5.49
C THR A 286 -11.64 -8.05 5.80
N VAL A 287 -10.70 -8.77 5.25
CA VAL A 287 -9.28 -8.41 5.20
C VAL A 287 -8.95 -8.01 3.77
N ILE A 288 -8.51 -6.77 3.57
CA ILE A 288 -7.96 -6.31 2.30
C ILE A 288 -6.46 -6.55 2.35
N CYS A 289 -5.95 -7.36 1.45
CA CYS A 289 -4.55 -7.77 1.47
C CYS A 289 -3.84 -7.42 0.15
N GLY A 290 -2.68 -6.78 0.25
CA GLY A 290 -1.93 -6.34 -0.93
C GLY A 290 -0.54 -5.83 -0.60
N ALA A 291 0.03 -5.05 -1.53
CA ALA A 291 1.41 -4.54 -1.51
C ALA A 291 2.50 -5.62 -1.69
N ALA A 292 2.17 -6.90 -1.58
CA ALA A 292 2.99 -8.05 -1.91
C ALA A 292 2.09 -9.20 -2.38
N LYS A 293 2.67 -10.29 -2.90
CA LYS A 293 1.92 -11.46 -3.35
C LYS A 293 1.19 -12.10 -2.16
N VAL A 294 -0.10 -12.35 -2.34
CA VAL A 294 -0.95 -13.08 -1.37
C VAL A 294 -0.91 -14.56 -1.73
N ALA A 295 -0.50 -15.39 -0.79
CA ALA A 295 -0.45 -16.84 -1.03
C ALA A 295 -1.88 -17.45 -1.03
N PRO A 296 -2.21 -18.33 -1.98
CA PRO A 296 -3.54 -18.95 -2.08
C PRO A 296 -4.02 -19.64 -0.81
N TYR A 297 -3.12 -20.32 -0.10
CA TYR A 297 -3.47 -20.98 1.15
C TYR A 297 -4.00 -19.99 2.20
N LEU A 298 -3.46 -18.77 2.23
CA LEU A 298 -3.85 -17.75 3.20
C LEU A 298 -5.32 -17.36 3.01
N ILE A 299 -5.74 -17.20 1.75
CA ILE A 299 -7.14 -16.91 1.39
C ILE A 299 -8.07 -18.04 1.86
N ALA A 300 -7.68 -19.29 1.59
CA ALA A 300 -8.45 -20.47 1.97
C ALA A 300 -8.57 -20.61 3.50
N GLU A 301 -7.50 -20.38 4.23
CA GLU A 301 -7.48 -20.47 5.69
C GLU A 301 -8.30 -19.35 6.36
N TYR A 302 -8.25 -18.12 5.85
CA TYR A 302 -9.09 -17.04 6.32
C TYR A 302 -10.59 -17.34 6.12
N LYS A 303 -10.95 -17.95 4.99
CA LYS A 303 -12.33 -18.36 4.73
C LYS A 303 -12.82 -19.42 5.73
N LYS A 304 -11.96 -20.36 6.18
CA LYS A 304 -12.30 -21.35 7.20
C LYS A 304 -12.68 -20.74 8.56
N ILE A 305 -12.12 -19.57 8.88
CA ILE A 305 -12.45 -18.82 10.10
C ILE A 305 -13.54 -17.76 9.89
N GLY A 306 -14.22 -17.79 8.73
CA GLY A 306 -15.37 -16.92 8.42
C GLY A 306 -15.00 -15.50 7.99
N ILE A 307 -13.78 -15.26 7.52
CA ILE A 307 -13.28 -13.97 7.08
C ILE A 307 -12.97 -14.02 5.58
N ASP A 308 -13.43 -13.03 4.82
CA ASP A 308 -13.07 -12.88 3.42
C ASP A 308 -11.75 -12.11 3.30
N LEU A 309 -10.73 -12.74 2.71
CA LEU A 309 -9.47 -12.11 2.40
C LEU A 309 -9.46 -11.78 0.90
N LEU A 310 -9.46 -10.48 0.59
CA LEU A 310 -9.54 -9.94 -0.77
C LEU A 310 -8.16 -9.44 -1.19
N ALA A 311 -7.61 -10.08 -2.23
CA ALA A 311 -6.34 -9.68 -2.82
C ALA A 311 -6.52 -8.49 -3.78
N GLY A 312 -5.48 -7.67 -3.92
CA GLY A 312 -5.48 -6.56 -4.86
C GLY A 312 -4.06 -6.15 -5.29
N TYR A 313 -4.00 -5.39 -6.38
CA TYR A 313 -2.76 -4.87 -6.94
C TYR A 313 -2.86 -3.37 -7.15
N GLY A 314 -1.74 -2.71 -6.91
CA GLY A 314 -1.60 -1.29 -7.15
C GLY A 314 -0.20 -0.77 -6.86
N LEU A 315 0.02 0.46 -7.26
CA LEU A 315 1.29 1.15 -7.21
C LEU A 315 1.11 2.51 -6.53
N THR A 316 2.18 3.08 -6.04
CA THR A 316 2.17 4.49 -5.59
C THR A 316 1.77 5.41 -6.75
N GLU A 317 2.27 5.11 -7.92
CA GLU A 317 2.03 5.82 -9.18
C GLU A 317 0.59 5.74 -9.70
N SER A 318 -0.20 4.80 -9.18
CA SER A 318 -1.62 4.63 -9.53
C SER A 318 -2.58 5.02 -8.40
N ALA A 319 -2.16 5.89 -7.48
CA ALA A 319 -2.93 6.20 -6.27
C ALA A 319 -3.45 4.92 -5.58
N ASN A 320 -2.59 3.91 -5.51
CA ASN A 320 -2.75 2.59 -4.92
C ASN A 320 -3.50 1.54 -5.75
N LEU A 321 -4.64 1.83 -6.38
CA LEU A 321 -5.59 0.79 -6.80
C LEU A 321 -5.66 0.64 -8.33
N VAL A 322 -5.13 -0.47 -8.84
CA VAL A 322 -5.18 -0.91 -10.25
C VAL A 322 -6.20 -2.01 -10.44
N SER A 323 -6.16 -3.06 -9.62
CA SER A 323 -7.12 -4.16 -9.65
C SER A 323 -7.47 -4.67 -8.26
N GLY A 324 -8.61 -5.31 -8.13
CA GLY A 324 -9.07 -5.96 -6.91
C GLY A 324 -9.77 -7.27 -7.20
N ASN A 325 -9.59 -8.25 -6.32
CA ASN A 325 -10.13 -9.59 -6.50
C ASN A 325 -11.28 -9.87 -5.53
N PRO A 326 -12.54 -9.60 -5.92
CA PRO A 326 -13.70 -9.96 -5.10
C PRO A 326 -13.94 -11.47 -5.07
N GLU A 327 -13.35 -12.23 -6.00
CA GLU A 327 -13.40 -13.69 -6.10
C GLU A 327 -12.09 -14.35 -5.66
N SER A 328 -11.40 -13.79 -4.67
CA SER A 328 -10.09 -14.30 -4.22
C SER A 328 -10.09 -15.78 -3.90
N LEU A 329 -11.21 -16.34 -3.40
CA LEU A 329 -11.31 -17.76 -3.11
C LEU A 329 -11.39 -18.64 -4.38
N ALA A 330 -12.07 -18.15 -5.44
CA ALA A 330 -12.22 -18.89 -6.70
C ALA A 330 -10.99 -18.73 -7.61
N LYS A 331 -10.32 -17.57 -7.54
CA LYS A 331 -9.14 -17.20 -8.34
C LYS A 331 -7.99 -16.74 -7.44
N PRO A 332 -7.44 -17.62 -6.58
CA PRO A 332 -6.58 -17.21 -5.47
C PRO A 332 -5.20 -16.65 -5.88
N ASP A 333 -4.71 -16.98 -7.09
CA ASP A 333 -3.44 -16.45 -7.63
C ASP A 333 -3.60 -15.11 -8.36
N SER A 334 -4.87 -14.71 -8.63
CA SER A 334 -5.15 -13.48 -9.33
C SER A 334 -5.12 -12.29 -8.38
N VAL A 335 -4.59 -11.16 -8.87
CA VAL A 335 -4.72 -9.86 -8.20
C VAL A 335 -6.02 -9.14 -8.57
N GLY A 336 -6.90 -9.83 -9.29
CA GLY A 336 -8.28 -9.45 -9.52
C GLY A 336 -8.55 -8.80 -10.87
N TYR A 337 -9.72 -8.21 -10.95
CA TYR A 337 -10.20 -7.51 -12.13
C TYR A 337 -9.83 -6.02 -12.06
N PRO A 338 -9.48 -5.40 -13.20
CA PRO A 338 -9.18 -3.98 -13.26
C PRO A 338 -10.32 -3.10 -12.75
N TYR A 339 -10.01 -2.08 -11.95
CA TYR A 339 -11.01 -1.09 -11.52
C TYR A 339 -11.48 -0.20 -12.68
N PRO A 340 -12.62 0.49 -12.56
CA PRO A 340 -13.14 1.40 -13.58
C PRO A 340 -12.15 2.52 -13.95
N ASN A 341 -12.37 3.12 -15.13
CA ASN A 341 -11.65 4.30 -15.64
C ASN A 341 -10.14 4.07 -15.84
N GLN A 342 -9.77 2.83 -16.18
CA GLN A 342 -8.42 2.45 -16.52
C GLN A 342 -8.37 1.73 -17.86
N GLU A 343 -7.22 1.83 -18.53
CA GLU A 343 -6.90 1.12 -19.75
C GLU A 343 -5.58 0.36 -19.55
N PHE A 344 -5.52 -0.85 -20.09
CA PHE A 344 -4.36 -1.73 -19.99
C PHE A 344 -3.85 -2.12 -21.37
N LYS A 345 -2.54 -2.24 -21.47
CA LYS A 345 -1.82 -2.75 -22.62
C LYS A 345 -0.69 -3.65 -22.11
N VAL A 346 -0.50 -4.78 -22.74
CA VAL A 346 0.64 -5.70 -22.46
C VAL A 346 1.63 -5.55 -23.60
N VAL A 347 2.87 -5.22 -23.25
CA VAL A 347 3.97 -5.04 -24.20
C VAL A 347 5.16 -5.86 -23.72
N ASN A 348 5.54 -6.89 -24.46
CA ASN A 348 6.58 -7.85 -24.05
C ASN A 348 6.33 -8.39 -22.63
N ASP A 349 5.11 -8.83 -22.37
CA ASP A 349 4.59 -9.32 -21.08
C ASP A 349 4.53 -8.28 -19.98
N GLU A 350 5.02 -7.05 -20.18
CA GLU A 350 4.93 -5.94 -19.22
C GLU A 350 3.55 -5.27 -19.28
N LEU A 351 2.97 -5.02 -18.10
CA LEU A 351 1.74 -4.23 -17.95
C LEU A 351 2.02 -2.74 -18.13
N TRP A 352 1.32 -2.12 -19.05
CA TRP A 352 1.28 -0.67 -19.21
C TRP A 352 -0.11 -0.14 -18.92
N ILE A 353 -0.22 0.97 -18.19
CA ILE A 353 -1.48 1.49 -17.65
C ILE A 353 -1.70 2.94 -18.07
N LYS A 354 -2.95 3.26 -18.40
CA LYS A 354 -3.53 4.62 -18.42
C LYS A 354 -4.76 4.64 -17.54
N GLY A 355 -5.04 5.77 -16.87
CA GLY A 355 -6.26 5.85 -16.06
C GLY A 355 -6.38 7.15 -15.29
N LEU A 356 -7.57 7.38 -14.74
CA LEU A 356 -7.84 8.55 -13.91
C LEU A 356 -7.08 8.51 -12.58
N ASN A 357 -6.71 7.32 -12.10
CA ASN A 357 -5.93 7.08 -10.89
C ASN A 357 -4.42 7.28 -11.06
N MET A 358 -3.92 7.51 -12.29
CA MET A 358 -2.48 7.61 -12.55
C MET A 358 -1.91 8.95 -12.10
N MET A 359 -0.65 8.92 -11.60
CA MET A 359 0.11 10.11 -11.22
C MET A 359 0.33 11.05 -12.40
N ASP A 360 0.58 12.32 -12.10
CA ASP A 360 0.94 13.33 -13.09
C ASP A 360 2.44 13.25 -13.44
N GLY A 361 3.23 12.53 -12.66
CA GLY A 361 4.66 12.27 -12.89
C GLY A 361 5.45 12.19 -11.60
N TYR A 362 6.78 11.96 -11.74
CA TYR A 362 7.71 12.00 -10.63
C TYR A 362 8.25 13.41 -10.39
N VAL A 363 8.49 13.72 -9.12
CA VAL A 363 9.11 14.95 -8.65
C VAL A 363 10.52 14.65 -8.11
N GLY A 364 11.45 15.56 -8.37
CA GLY A 364 12.77 15.54 -7.74
C GLY A 364 13.84 14.75 -8.48
N ILE A 365 13.52 14.01 -9.54
CA ILE A 365 14.49 13.21 -10.30
C ILE A 365 14.35 13.51 -11.80
N PRO A 366 15.34 14.21 -12.40
CA PRO A 366 15.36 14.45 -13.84
C PRO A 366 15.40 13.14 -14.63
N GLY A 367 14.68 13.07 -15.77
CA GLY A 367 14.64 11.91 -16.66
C GLY A 367 13.70 10.77 -16.20
N ALA A 368 13.21 10.82 -14.95
CA ALA A 368 12.40 9.72 -14.42
C ALA A 368 11.03 9.57 -15.10
N ASN A 369 10.48 10.67 -15.63
CA ASN A 369 9.19 10.65 -16.33
C ASN A 369 9.36 10.09 -17.75
N GLU A 370 10.42 10.46 -18.45
CA GLU A 370 10.77 9.97 -19.77
C GLU A 370 11.02 8.47 -19.77
N GLU A 371 11.61 7.95 -18.69
CA GLU A 371 11.80 6.50 -18.50
C GLU A 371 10.48 5.76 -18.21
N ALA A 372 9.61 6.39 -17.40
CA ALA A 372 8.39 5.76 -16.88
C ALA A 372 7.23 5.76 -17.88
N TYR A 373 7.18 6.74 -18.78
CA TYR A 373 6.07 6.89 -19.72
C TYR A 373 6.52 6.72 -21.18
N GLU A 374 5.63 6.16 -22.00
CA GLU A 374 5.77 6.08 -23.44
C GLU A 374 4.39 6.25 -24.08
N ASP A 375 4.24 7.23 -24.96
CA ASP A 375 2.97 7.61 -25.63
C ASP A 375 1.80 7.79 -24.64
N GLY A 376 2.09 8.31 -23.44
CA GLY A 376 1.13 8.52 -22.36
C GLY A 376 0.72 7.25 -21.62
N TRP A 377 1.40 6.13 -21.85
CA TRP A 377 1.26 4.90 -21.08
C TRP A 377 2.34 4.82 -20.00
N PHE A 378 1.94 4.52 -18.78
CA PHE A 378 2.86 4.26 -17.68
C PHE A 378 3.36 2.82 -17.74
N LYS A 379 4.67 2.64 -17.76
CA LYS A 379 5.34 1.33 -17.71
C LYS A 379 5.48 0.89 -16.26
N THR A 380 4.76 -0.17 -15.88
CA THR A 380 4.73 -0.60 -14.47
C THR A 380 5.99 -1.33 -14.03
N GLY A 381 6.72 -1.91 -14.98
CA GLY A 381 7.81 -2.84 -14.71
C GLY A 381 7.33 -4.20 -14.18
N ASP A 382 6.02 -4.45 -14.10
CA ASP A 382 5.45 -5.72 -13.67
C ASP A 382 5.06 -6.57 -14.89
N LEU A 383 5.48 -7.83 -14.91
CA LEU A 383 5.11 -8.82 -15.91
C LEU A 383 3.77 -9.44 -15.56
N VAL A 384 2.91 -9.64 -16.57
CA VAL A 384 1.53 -10.03 -16.32
C VAL A 384 0.98 -10.97 -17.39
N ARG A 385 -0.08 -11.68 -17.02
CA ARG A 385 -1.02 -12.31 -17.94
C ARG A 385 -2.45 -12.02 -17.52
N PHE A 386 -3.38 -12.10 -18.47
CA PHE A 386 -4.82 -12.12 -18.23
C PHE A 386 -5.37 -13.52 -18.52
N ASP A 387 -6.38 -13.93 -17.76
CA ASP A 387 -7.17 -15.10 -18.14
C ASP A 387 -8.31 -14.73 -19.10
N GLU A 388 -9.09 -15.74 -19.52
CA GLU A 388 -10.20 -15.57 -20.47
C GLU A 388 -11.33 -14.69 -19.90
N ASP A 389 -11.47 -14.62 -18.57
CA ASP A 389 -12.46 -13.79 -17.87
C ASP A 389 -11.94 -12.35 -17.63
N GLY A 390 -10.70 -12.03 -18.01
CA GLY A 390 -10.07 -10.73 -17.86
C GLY A 390 -9.46 -10.47 -16.48
N TYR A 391 -9.25 -11.49 -15.66
CA TYR A 391 -8.54 -11.37 -14.40
C TYR A 391 -7.03 -11.25 -14.62
N LEU A 392 -6.41 -10.38 -13.83
CA LEU A 392 -4.99 -10.05 -13.91
C LEU A 392 -4.17 -10.94 -12.96
N TYR A 393 -3.07 -11.47 -13.48
CA TYR A 393 -2.07 -12.25 -12.74
C TYR A 393 -0.70 -11.59 -12.89
N ILE A 394 0.00 -11.35 -11.78
CA ILE A 394 1.38 -10.87 -11.78
C ILE A 394 2.30 -12.10 -11.88
N THR A 395 3.15 -12.15 -12.91
CA THR A 395 4.07 -13.24 -13.14
C THR A 395 5.52 -12.91 -12.76
N GLY A 396 5.84 -11.62 -12.62
CA GLY A 396 7.18 -11.18 -12.20
C GLY A 396 7.40 -9.70 -12.33
N ARG A 397 8.69 -9.31 -12.34
CA ARG A 397 9.13 -7.93 -12.60
C ARG A 397 10.22 -7.89 -13.65
N CYS A 398 10.14 -6.93 -14.57
CA CYS A 398 11.13 -6.76 -15.65
C CYS A 398 12.57 -6.63 -15.13
N LYS A 399 12.77 -5.89 -14.03
CA LYS A 399 14.10 -5.67 -13.43
C LYS A 399 14.61 -6.82 -12.56
N GLU A 400 13.77 -7.81 -12.28
CA GLU A 400 14.10 -8.98 -11.45
C GLU A 400 14.34 -10.23 -12.31
N ILE A 401 14.17 -10.14 -13.64
CA ILE A 401 14.45 -11.25 -14.55
C ILE A 401 15.94 -11.57 -14.49
N ILE A 402 16.25 -12.85 -14.25
CA ILE A 402 17.59 -13.40 -14.34
C ILE A 402 17.78 -13.92 -15.77
N VAL A 403 18.77 -13.36 -16.47
CA VAL A 403 19.15 -13.82 -17.81
C VAL A 403 20.27 -14.82 -17.65
N LEU A 404 19.98 -16.10 -17.85
CA LEU A 404 20.99 -17.14 -17.74
C LEU A 404 22.00 -17.06 -18.87
N PRO A 405 23.24 -17.56 -18.70
CA PRO A 405 24.25 -17.61 -19.75
C PRO A 405 23.81 -18.37 -21.01
N THR A 406 22.84 -19.25 -20.88
CA THR A 406 22.20 -20.03 -21.94
C THR A 406 21.20 -19.24 -22.78
N GLY A 407 20.86 -18.02 -22.31
CA GLY A 407 19.96 -17.08 -22.98
C GLY A 407 18.51 -17.15 -22.53
N GLU A 408 18.14 -18.07 -21.64
CA GLU A 408 16.78 -18.12 -21.07
C GLU A 408 16.59 -17.02 -20.01
N ASN A 409 15.38 -16.46 -20.00
CA ASN A 409 14.93 -15.51 -19.00
C ASN A 409 14.17 -16.26 -17.91
N VAL A 410 14.61 -16.13 -16.66
CA VAL A 410 13.96 -16.73 -15.51
C VAL A 410 13.36 -15.62 -14.62
N SER A 411 12.07 -15.74 -14.30
CA SER A 411 11.41 -14.92 -13.32
C SER A 411 11.58 -15.56 -11.94
N PRO A 412 12.37 -14.98 -11.02
CA PRO A 412 12.50 -15.51 -9.67
C PRO A 412 11.15 -15.69 -8.98
N ALA A 413 10.25 -14.74 -9.16
CA ALA A 413 8.92 -14.75 -8.53
C ALA A 413 8.05 -15.94 -9.01
N GLU A 414 8.20 -16.38 -10.26
CA GLU A 414 7.49 -17.57 -10.78
C GLU A 414 8.06 -18.85 -10.18
N VAL A 415 9.37 -18.95 -10.12
CA VAL A 415 10.05 -20.14 -9.53
C VAL A 415 9.75 -20.24 -8.02
N GLU A 416 9.76 -19.12 -7.29
CA GLU A 416 9.45 -19.07 -5.86
C GLU A 416 8.03 -19.57 -5.54
N ILE A 417 7.05 -19.41 -6.44
CA ILE A 417 5.68 -19.90 -6.25
C ILE A 417 5.67 -21.38 -5.89
N TYR A 418 6.40 -22.19 -6.66
CA TYR A 418 6.40 -23.64 -6.47
C TYR A 418 6.98 -24.06 -5.12
N PHE A 419 8.00 -23.34 -4.63
CA PHE A 419 8.57 -23.62 -3.31
C PHE A 419 7.68 -23.13 -2.17
N ASN A 420 7.02 -21.96 -2.36
CA ASN A 420 6.10 -21.38 -1.39
C ASN A 420 4.76 -22.14 -1.26
N GLU A 421 4.46 -23.10 -2.15
CA GLU A 421 3.33 -24.02 -2.02
C GLU A 421 3.53 -25.05 -0.87
N LEU A 422 4.78 -25.31 -0.47
CA LEU A 422 5.02 -26.19 0.67
C LEU A 422 4.57 -25.51 1.97
N PRO A 423 3.73 -26.19 2.78
CA PRO A 423 3.24 -25.63 4.05
C PRO A 423 4.37 -25.22 5.00
N GLU A 424 5.51 -25.90 4.96
CA GLU A 424 6.68 -25.71 5.81
C GLU A 424 7.55 -24.51 5.36
N VAL A 425 7.29 -23.93 4.21
CA VAL A 425 7.97 -22.72 3.70
C VAL A 425 7.18 -21.48 4.11
N GLN A 426 7.84 -20.56 4.78
CA GLN A 426 7.29 -19.23 5.10
C GLN A 426 7.50 -18.26 3.96
N ASP A 427 8.77 -18.14 3.52
CA ASP A 427 9.18 -17.29 2.42
C ASP A 427 10.35 -17.93 1.68
N SER A 428 10.47 -17.65 0.39
CA SER A 428 11.62 -18.06 -0.41
C SER A 428 12.12 -16.92 -1.28
N GLN A 429 13.39 -16.99 -1.66
CA GLN A 429 14.02 -16.05 -2.60
C GLN A 429 14.92 -16.82 -3.55
N VAL A 430 14.61 -16.72 -4.84
CA VAL A 430 15.47 -17.21 -5.93
C VAL A 430 16.34 -16.05 -6.43
N PHE A 431 17.63 -16.33 -6.63
CA PHE A 431 18.57 -15.33 -7.11
C PHE A 431 19.68 -15.99 -7.94
N GLU A 432 20.36 -15.19 -8.73
CA GLU A 432 21.56 -15.62 -9.44
C GLU A 432 22.74 -15.66 -8.47
N ASP A 433 23.51 -16.75 -8.52
CA ASP A 433 24.76 -16.90 -7.79
C ASP A 433 25.86 -17.40 -8.73
N VAL A 434 27.10 -17.31 -8.29
CA VAL A 434 28.27 -17.66 -9.08
C VAL A 434 29.12 -18.67 -8.30
N ASP A 435 29.54 -19.75 -8.96
CA ASP A 435 30.43 -20.74 -8.36
C ASP A 435 31.90 -20.25 -8.35
N GLU A 436 32.78 -21.01 -7.71
CA GLU A 436 34.23 -20.75 -7.64
C GLU A 436 34.94 -20.74 -9.03
N HIS A 437 34.28 -21.21 -10.08
CA HIS A 437 34.78 -21.20 -11.43
C HIS A 437 34.19 -20.08 -12.29
N GLY A 438 33.32 -19.23 -11.71
CA GLY A 438 32.65 -18.13 -12.38
C GLY A 438 31.43 -18.56 -13.21
N ASN A 439 30.88 -19.77 -12.99
CA ASN A 439 29.65 -20.19 -13.66
C ASN A 439 28.42 -19.62 -12.89
N HIS A 440 27.52 -19.03 -13.64
CA HIS A 440 26.27 -18.48 -13.12
C HIS A 440 25.22 -19.58 -12.99
N PHE A 441 24.49 -19.60 -11.88
CA PHE A 441 23.42 -20.56 -11.62
C PHE A 441 22.33 -19.95 -10.73
N LEU A 442 21.15 -20.57 -10.69
CA LEU A 442 20.06 -20.21 -9.80
C LEU A 442 20.28 -20.83 -8.41
N ALA A 443 20.15 -20.00 -7.38
CA ALA A 443 20.17 -20.42 -5.99
C ALA A 443 18.84 -20.06 -5.32
N LEU A 444 18.47 -20.85 -4.30
CA LEU A 444 17.26 -20.67 -3.48
C LEU A 444 17.65 -20.50 -2.01
N GLU A 445 17.18 -19.42 -1.39
CA GLU A 445 17.13 -19.28 0.07
C GLU A 445 15.69 -19.44 0.54
N VAL A 446 15.49 -20.15 1.66
CA VAL A 446 14.17 -20.43 2.24
C VAL A 446 14.17 -20.11 3.72
N VAL A 447 13.16 -19.40 4.18
CA VAL A 447 12.80 -19.23 5.59
C VAL A 447 11.74 -20.27 5.93
N PRO A 448 11.99 -21.19 6.87
CA PRO A 448 11.05 -22.22 7.24
C PRO A 448 9.91 -21.66 8.11
N ARG A 449 8.69 -22.19 7.89
CA ARG A 449 7.55 -21.94 8.76
C ARG A 449 7.63 -22.92 9.95
N MET A 450 8.23 -22.47 11.04
CA MET A 450 8.59 -23.32 12.18
C MET A 450 7.40 -24.06 12.78
N VAL A 451 6.20 -23.47 12.77
CA VAL A 451 4.97 -24.12 13.29
C VAL A 451 4.61 -25.36 12.47
N GLU A 452 4.69 -25.28 11.14
CA GLU A 452 4.40 -26.41 10.26
C GLU A 452 5.56 -27.41 10.25
N LEU A 453 6.79 -26.94 10.17
CA LEU A 453 7.97 -27.79 10.22
C LEU A 453 8.06 -28.59 11.54
N SER A 454 7.57 -28.04 12.66
CA SER A 454 7.56 -28.74 13.95
C SER A 454 6.66 -29.99 13.95
N LYS A 455 5.64 -30.05 13.08
CA LYS A 455 4.70 -31.17 12.94
C LYS A 455 5.25 -32.32 12.11
N VAL A 456 6.32 -32.09 11.37
CA VAL A 456 6.96 -33.12 10.55
C VAL A 456 7.59 -34.19 11.44
N ASP A 457 7.30 -35.43 11.16
CA ASP A 457 7.85 -36.61 11.86
C ASP A 457 9.20 -37.01 11.18
N ALA A 458 10.23 -36.25 11.50
CA ALA A 458 11.60 -36.50 11.05
C ALA A 458 12.59 -36.12 12.14
N GLU A 459 13.68 -36.89 12.28
CA GLU A 459 14.74 -36.63 13.24
C GLU A 459 15.49 -35.34 12.91
N ASP A 460 15.83 -35.13 11.64
CA ASP A 460 16.44 -33.90 11.11
C ASP A 460 15.43 -33.19 10.19
N LYS A 461 14.72 -32.22 10.74
CA LYS A 461 13.68 -31.48 10.07
C LYS A 461 14.20 -30.56 8.96
N VAL A 462 15.41 -30.02 9.11
CA VAL A 462 16.06 -29.18 8.08
C VAL A 462 16.43 -30.02 6.88
N LYS A 463 17.04 -31.19 7.10
CA LYS A 463 17.34 -32.15 6.03
C LYS A 463 16.09 -32.60 5.30
N TRP A 464 15.03 -32.92 6.05
CA TRP A 464 13.73 -33.28 5.49
C TRP A 464 13.19 -32.16 4.59
N LEU A 465 13.24 -30.89 5.05
CA LEU A 465 12.79 -29.75 4.26
C LEU A 465 13.61 -29.59 2.97
N VAL A 466 14.92 -29.73 3.04
CA VAL A 466 15.78 -29.67 1.85
C VAL A 466 15.43 -30.76 0.85
N GLU A 467 15.16 -32.00 1.31
CA GLU A 467 14.71 -33.10 0.46
C GLU A 467 13.35 -32.80 -0.19
N ALA A 468 12.39 -32.24 0.57
CA ALA A 468 11.09 -31.83 0.05
C ALA A 468 11.24 -30.73 -1.03
N LEU A 469 12.08 -29.71 -0.77
CA LEU A 469 12.38 -28.66 -1.74
C LEU A 469 13.04 -29.22 -3.01
N GLN A 470 13.95 -30.21 -2.89
CA GLN A 470 14.54 -30.88 -4.04
C GLN A 470 13.49 -31.61 -4.89
N GLN A 471 12.47 -32.24 -4.27
CA GLN A 471 11.37 -32.86 -5.01
C GLN A 471 10.55 -31.85 -5.79
N VAL A 472 10.31 -30.66 -5.24
CA VAL A 472 9.68 -29.55 -5.96
C VAL A 472 10.57 -29.10 -7.13
N ASN A 473 11.85 -28.88 -6.88
CA ASN A 473 12.84 -28.44 -7.88
C ASN A 473 12.92 -29.38 -9.08
N MET A 474 12.83 -30.69 -8.88
CA MET A 474 12.86 -31.67 -9.95
C MET A 474 11.65 -31.60 -10.89
N LYS A 475 10.54 -31.02 -10.47
CA LYS A 475 9.34 -30.83 -11.30
C LYS A 475 9.43 -29.61 -12.20
N LEU A 476 10.34 -28.68 -11.90
CA LEU A 476 10.53 -27.45 -12.68
C LEU A 476 11.19 -27.74 -14.03
N PRO A 477 10.96 -26.88 -15.04
CA PRO A 477 11.74 -26.91 -16.28
C PRO A 477 13.23 -26.87 -15.99
N PRO A 478 14.09 -27.53 -16.80
CA PRO A 478 15.53 -27.63 -16.51
C PRO A 478 16.23 -26.28 -16.29
N PHE A 479 15.82 -25.22 -17.01
CA PHE A 479 16.41 -23.88 -16.92
C PHE A 479 15.92 -23.06 -15.71
N GLU A 480 14.84 -23.49 -15.06
CA GLU A 480 14.31 -22.87 -13.82
C GLU A 480 14.77 -23.57 -12.56
N ARG A 481 15.47 -24.71 -12.69
CA ARG A 481 15.94 -25.48 -11.54
C ARG A 481 17.05 -24.75 -10.80
N VAL A 482 16.90 -24.69 -9.48
CA VAL A 482 17.93 -24.15 -8.61
C VAL A 482 19.02 -25.19 -8.35
N SER A 483 20.29 -24.77 -8.42
CA SER A 483 21.45 -25.64 -8.18
C SER A 483 21.87 -25.67 -6.72
N ARG A 484 21.47 -24.68 -5.91
CA ARG A 484 21.78 -24.59 -4.50
C ARG A 484 20.53 -24.21 -3.72
N ILE A 485 20.29 -24.91 -2.60
CA ILE A 485 19.19 -24.63 -1.65
C ILE A 485 19.82 -24.36 -0.28
N VAL A 486 19.44 -23.25 0.34
CA VAL A 486 19.89 -22.82 1.68
C VAL A 486 18.66 -22.58 2.55
N VAL A 487 18.56 -23.27 3.68
CA VAL A 487 17.56 -23.00 4.70
C VAL A 487 18.14 -21.98 5.70
N ARG A 488 17.44 -20.88 5.89
CA ARG A 488 17.86 -19.76 6.73
C ARG A 488 17.41 -19.95 8.18
N ASP A 489 18.23 -19.50 9.10
CA ASP A 489 17.88 -19.42 10.53
C ASP A 489 17.21 -18.10 10.90
N THR A 490 17.25 -17.10 10.00
CA THR A 490 16.71 -15.76 10.21
C THR A 490 15.84 -15.35 9.06
N ASP A 491 14.82 -14.51 9.35
CA ASP A 491 13.93 -13.95 8.32
C ASP A 491 14.70 -13.09 7.31
N PHE A 492 14.08 -12.86 6.13
CA PHE A 492 14.59 -11.89 5.17
C PHE A 492 14.48 -10.46 5.70
N ALA A 493 15.42 -9.61 5.32
CA ALA A 493 15.28 -8.18 5.53
C ALA A 493 14.03 -7.67 4.79
N ARG A 494 13.27 -6.80 5.46
CA ARG A 494 12.03 -6.25 4.90
C ARG A 494 12.06 -4.74 4.86
N THR A 495 11.43 -4.18 3.85
CA THR A 495 11.16 -2.74 3.78
C THR A 495 10.16 -2.33 4.88
N PRO A 496 9.99 -1.02 5.18
CA PRO A 496 8.92 -0.55 6.07
C PRO A 496 7.50 -0.99 5.65
N ALA A 497 7.30 -1.27 4.36
CA ALA A 497 6.08 -1.87 3.81
C ALA A 497 6.06 -3.41 3.90
N MET A 498 6.97 -4.01 4.68
CA MET A 498 7.08 -5.45 4.91
C MET A 498 7.37 -6.29 3.65
N LYS A 499 7.82 -5.69 2.55
CA LYS A 499 8.29 -6.41 1.36
C LYS A 499 9.69 -6.96 1.61
N ILE A 500 9.97 -8.16 1.14
CA ILE A 500 11.31 -8.76 1.18
C ILE A 500 12.27 -7.88 0.34
N VAL A 501 13.39 -7.53 0.94
CA VAL A 501 14.48 -6.84 0.24
C VAL A 501 15.26 -7.90 -0.55
N ARG A 502 15.17 -7.86 -1.88
CA ARG A 502 15.93 -8.76 -2.74
C ARG A 502 17.39 -8.32 -2.79
N TYR A 503 18.27 -9.27 -2.58
CA TYR A 503 19.71 -9.04 -2.75
C TYR A 503 20.05 -9.20 -4.23
N HIS A 504 20.44 -8.11 -4.88
CA HIS A 504 21.22 -8.21 -6.10
C HIS A 504 22.67 -8.35 -5.68
N LYS A 505 23.20 -9.58 -5.68
CA LYS A 505 24.64 -9.73 -5.71
C LYS A 505 25.09 -9.38 -7.12
N CYS A 506 25.63 -8.15 -7.29
CA CYS A 506 26.44 -7.78 -8.46
C CYS A 506 27.78 -8.45 -8.37
#